data_2fe90d4523a3ec1e82fef3e24b40c4d4
#
_entry.id   2fe90d4523a3ec1e82fef3e24b40c4d4
#
_cell.length_a   1.000
_cell.length_b   1.000
_cell.length_c   1.000
_cell.angle_alpha   90.00
_cell.angle_beta   90.00
_cell.angle_gamma   90.00
#
_symmetry.space_group_name_H-M   'P 1'
#
loop_
_entity.id
_entity.type
_entity.pdbx_description
1 polymer ?
#
loop_
_entity_poly.entity_id
_entity_poly.type
_entity_poly.pdbx_seq_one_letter_code
_entity_poly.pdbx_strand_id
1 'polypeptide(L)'
;MNLFSKIKPIILSERLILRLPLIADYESWVVLRKKSEDFLNKWEPEKDVNYYSKNLFKKRVKWAKKNFDLKIVLHFFIFLRSNYQLVGGITLDNIRYGPFQSATLGYWLGEEFSKKGIMTEGLNSMMIYASNNVGISRIEAATLPNNIASRRLLEKCNFKYEGVGQYYLQIRGKWQHHILYAITFDSRKSNSKKILGF
;
A
#
# COMPACT_ATOMS: atom_id res chain seq x y z
N MET A 1 12.24 12.14 -26.56
CA MET A 1 12.73 12.63 -25.26
C MET A 1 11.90 11.97 -24.18
N ASN A 2 12.49 11.05 -23.43
CA ASN A 2 11.76 10.09 -22.58
C ASN A 2 11.18 10.82 -21.35
N LEU A 3 9.86 11.02 -21.30
CA LEU A 3 9.15 11.68 -20.17
C LEU A 3 9.35 10.96 -18.83
N PHE A 4 9.85 9.73 -18.85
CA PHE A 4 9.98 8.83 -17.68
C PHE A 4 11.22 9.09 -16.83
N SER A 5 12.18 9.91 -17.26
CA SER A 5 13.45 10.12 -16.54
C SER A 5 13.35 11.01 -15.29
N LYS A 6 12.19 11.62 -15.02
CA LYS A 6 11.97 12.54 -13.87
C LYS A 6 11.07 11.98 -12.76
N ILE A 7 10.58 10.73 -12.86
CA ILE A 7 9.63 10.17 -11.92
C ILE A 7 10.40 9.30 -10.90
N LYS A 8 10.78 9.87 -9.77
CA LYS A 8 11.37 9.14 -8.63
C LYS A 8 10.35 9.08 -7.48
N PRO A 9 10.40 8.05 -6.67
CA PRO A 9 11.09 6.77 -6.85
C PRO A 9 10.29 5.82 -7.70
N ILE A 10 10.97 4.92 -8.36
CA ILE A 10 10.37 3.81 -9.07
C ILE A 10 10.86 2.52 -8.40
N ILE A 11 9.94 1.70 -7.92
CA ILE A 11 10.20 0.31 -7.56
C ILE A 11 9.80 -0.54 -8.76
N LEU A 12 10.75 -1.29 -9.27
CA LEU A 12 10.53 -2.21 -10.39
C LEU A 12 10.57 -3.64 -9.90
N SER A 13 9.59 -4.43 -10.29
CA SER A 13 9.58 -5.88 -10.13
C SER A 13 9.46 -6.55 -11.50
N GLU A 14 9.22 -7.84 -11.53
CA GLU A 14 9.07 -8.60 -12.78
C GLU A 14 7.93 -8.02 -13.65
N ARG A 15 6.75 -7.83 -13.07
CA ARG A 15 5.55 -7.40 -13.78
C ARG A 15 5.08 -5.99 -13.44
N LEU A 16 5.63 -5.34 -12.39
CA LEU A 16 5.06 -4.14 -11.81
C LEU A 16 6.02 -2.96 -11.79
N ILE A 17 5.42 -1.76 -11.84
CA ILE A 17 6.04 -0.48 -11.53
C ILE A 17 5.25 0.12 -10.36
N LEU A 18 5.94 0.44 -9.26
CA LEU A 18 5.37 1.20 -8.16
C LEU A 18 6.00 2.59 -8.16
N ARG A 19 5.17 3.62 -8.21
CA ARG A 19 5.62 5.02 -8.19
C ARG A 19 4.61 5.93 -7.50
N LEU A 20 5.06 7.12 -7.15
CA LEU A 20 4.17 8.17 -6.67
C LEU A 20 3.07 8.47 -7.71
N PRO A 21 1.84 8.79 -7.26
CA PRO A 21 0.78 9.25 -8.15
C PRO A 21 1.16 10.57 -8.81
N LEU A 22 0.71 10.75 -10.04
CA LEU A 22 0.84 11.99 -10.82
C LEU A 22 -0.55 12.55 -11.13
N ILE A 23 -0.63 13.84 -11.42
CA ILE A 23 -1.91 14.47 -11.80
C ILE A 23 -2.47 13.83 -13.09
N ALA A 24 -1.58 13.35 -13.98
CA ALA A 24 -1.97 12.65 -15.20
C ALA A 24 -2.66 11.29 -14.94
N ASP A 25 -2.50 10.71 -13.76
CA ASP A 25 -3.15 9.42 -13.42
C ASP A 25 -4.62 9.57 -13.04
N TYR A 26 -5.15 10.79 -12.97
CA TYR A 26 -6.50 11.05 -12.47
C TYR A 26 -7.57 10.23 -13.15
N GLU A 27 -7.61 10.25 -14.48
CA GLU A 27 -8.68 9.58 -15.24
C GLU A 27 -8.62 8.05 -15.05
N SER A 28 -7.43 7.45 -15.16
CA SER A 28 -7.24 6.01 -14.95
C SER A 28 -7.57 5.59 -13.52
N TRP A 29 -7.22 6.44 -12.52
CA TRP A 29 -7.55 6.20 -11.13
C TRP A 29 -9.07 6.25 -10.88
N VAL A 30 -9.77 7.27 -11.40
CA VAL A 30 -11.23 7.38 -11.22
C VAL A 30 -11.95 6.21 -11.86
N VAL A 31 -11.58 5.87 -13.11
CA VAL A 31 -12.20 4.76 -13.83
C VAL A 31 -12.03 3.45 -13.06
N LEU A 32 -10.80 3.14 -12.65
CA LEU A 32 -10.51 1.89 -11.92
C LEU A 32 -11.23 1.83 -10.57
N ARG A 33 -11.22 2.94 -9.82
CA ARG A 33 -11.85 3.02 -8.50
C ARG A 33 -13.37 2.89 -8.57
N LYS A 34 -14.01 3.55 -9.54
CA LYS A 34 -15.47 3.44 -9.76
C LYS A 34 -15.86 2.05 -10.22
N LYS A 35 -15.12 1.47 -11.19
CA LYS A 35 -15.37 0.10 -11.66
C LYS A 35 -15.29 -0.94 -10.55
N SER A 36 -14.45 -0.69 -9.55
CA SER A 36 -14.22 -1.60 -8.42
C SER A 36 -14.92 -1.14 -7.13
N GLU A 37 -15.88 -0.21 -7.21
CA GLU A 37 -16.41 0.48 -6.03
C GLU A 37 -17.09 -0.47 -5.06
N ASP A 38 -17.99 -1.34 -5.51
CA ASP A 38 -18.70 -2.31 -4.68
C ASP A 38 -17.77 -3.34 -4.04
N PHE A 39 -16.72 -3.69 -4.76
CA PHE A 39 -15.67 -4.59 -4.27
C PHE A 39 -14.84 -3.96 -3.15
N LEU A 40 -14.44 -2.69 -3.31
CA LEU A 40 -13.54 -1.99 -2.39
C LEU A 40 -14.26 -1.39 -1.18
N ASN A 41 -15.48 -0.86 -1.36
CA ASN A 41 -16.23 -0.19 -0.28
C ASN A 41 -16.49 -1.08 0.93
N LYS A 42 -16.48 -2.41 0.75
CA LYS A 42 -16.64 -3.36 1.86
C LYS A 42 -15.53 -3.28 2.90
N TRP A 43 -14.36 -2.75 2.49
CA TRP A 43 -13.11 -2.83 3.24
C TRP A 43 -12.52 -1.46 3.57
N GLU A 44 -13.13 -0.38 3.12
CA GLU A 44 -12.61 0.97 3.21
C GLU A 44 -13.46 1.86 4.14
N PRO A 45 -12.85 2.92 4.71
CA PRO A 45 -13.60 3.99 5.35
C PRO A 45 -14.64 4.61 4.41
N GLU A 46 -15.62 5.28 5.00
CA GLU A 46 -16.59 6.06 4.25
C GLU A 46 -15.90 7.15 3.43
N LYS A 47 -16.38 7.36 2.22
CA LYS A 47 -15.80 8.33 1.28
C LYS A 47 -16.57 9.64 1.34
N ASP A 48 -15.84 10.75 1.33
CA ASP A 48 -16.44 12.07 1.16
C ASP A 48 -17.18 12.19 -0.17
N VAL A 49 -18.21 13.04 -0.23
CA VAL A 49 -19.00 13.34 -1.44
C VAL A 49 -18.08 13.72 -2.62
N ASN A 50 -17.01 14.45 -2.35
CA ASN A 50 -16.05 14.93 -3.36
C ASN A 50 -14.88 13.97 -3.59
N TYR A 51 -14.96 12.71 -3.12
CA TYR A 51 -13.85 11.73 -3.17
C TYR A 51 -13.21 11.61 -4.54
N TYR A 52 -14.02 11.64 -5.59
CA TYR A 52 -13.58 11.49 -7.00
C TYR A 52 -13.29 12.81 -7.70
N SER A 53 -13.37 13.96 -7.01
CA SER A 53 -13.11 15.25 -7.65
C SER A 53 -11.64 15.42 -8.03
N LYS A 54 -11.40 16.05 -9.19
CA LYS A 54 -10.03 16.32 -9.69
C LYS A 54 -9.25 17.23 -8.74
N ASN A 55 -9.94 18.13 -8.06
CA ASN A 55 -9.30 19.02 -7.07
C ASN A 55 -8.80 18.25 -5.85
N LEU A 56 -9.59 17.32 -5.32
CA LEU A 56 -9.16 16.49 -4.20
C LEU A 56 -8.03 15.54 -4.62
N PHE A 57 -8.11 14.99 -5.84
CA PHE A 57 -7.02 14.16 -6.37
C PHE A 57 -5.70 14.94 -6.50
N LYS A 58 -5.74 16.19 -7.00
CA LYS A 58 -4.56 17.07 -7.02
C LYS A 58 -3.97 17.30 -5.62
N LYS A 59 -4.83 17.48 -4.60
CA LYS A 59 -4.37 17.61 -3.21
C LYS A 59 -3.69 16.32 -2.73
N ARG A 60 -4.25 15.13 -3.04
CA ARG A 60 -3.65 13.83 -2.72
C ARG A 60 -2.27 13.64 -3.37
N VAL A 61 -2.13 13.99 -4.64
CA VAL A 61 -0.83 13.94 -5.34
C VAL A 61 0.22 14.82 -4.67
N LYS A 62 -0.14 16.07 -4.34
CA LYS A 62 0.74 16.99 -3.62
C LYS A 62 1.10 16.47 -2.23
N TRP A 63 0.10 15.92 -1.52
CA TRP A 63 0.29 15.33 -0.20
C TRP A 63 1.23 14.12 -0.26
N ALA A 64 1.01 13.20 -1.22
CA ALA A 64 1.86 12.03 -1.40
C ALA A 64 3.33 12.43 -1.66
N LYS A 65 3.56 13.40 -2.56
CA LYS A 65 4.92 13.90 -2.83
C LYS A 65 5.56 14.52 -1.60
N LYS A 66 4.86 15.44 -0.91
CA LYS A 66 5.35 16.12 0.29
C LYS A 66 5.76 15.13 1.38
N ASN A 67 4.88 14.16 1.68
CA ASN A 67 5.14 13.19 2.75
C ASN A 67 6.19 12.15 2.36
N PHE A 68 6.32 11.86 1.07
CA PHE A 68 7.44 11.07 0.56
C PHE A 68 8.79 11.79 0.78
N ASP A 69 8.88 13.07 0.42
CA ASP A 69 10.09 13.88 0.60
C ASP A 69 10.48 13.98 2.09
N LEU A 70 9.49 14.01 3.00
CA LEU A 70 9.66 13.97 4.45
C LEU A 70 9.91 12.57 5.02
N LYS A 71 9.81 11.52 4.21
CA LYS A 71 9.95 10.10 4.60
C LYS A 71 8.97 9.64 5.69
N ILE A 72 7.78 10.22 5.76
CA ILE A 72 6.74 9.87 6.75
C ILE A 72 5.57 9.09 6.16
N VAL A 73 5.41 9.12 4.83
CA VAL A 73 4.47 8.28 4.09
C VAL A 73 5.06 7.88 2.75
N LEU A 74 4.91 6.62 2.37
CA LEU A 74 5.15 6.14 1.01
C LEU A 74 3.80 5.74 0.41
N HIS A 75 3.27 6.58 -0.47
CA HIS A 75 2.00 6.31 -1.15
C HIS A 75 2.27 6.07 -2.63
N PHE A 76 2.23 4.79 -3.06
CA PHE A 76 2.54 4.40 -4.42
C PHE A 76 1.32 3.83 -5.15
N PHE A 77 1.19 4.20 -6.41
CA PHE A 77 0.34 3.50 -7.36
C PHE A 77 1.11 2.34 -7.99
N ILE A 78 0.38 1.28 -8.33
CA ILE A 78 0.88 0.07 -8.97
C ILE A 78 0.44 0.07 -10.42
N PHE A 79 1.40 -0.08 -11.32
CA PHE A 79 1.16 -0.21 -12.76
C PHE A 79 1.71 -1.53 -13.28
N LEU A 80 1.06 -2.11 -14.29
CA LEU A 80 1.64 -3.21 -15.05
C LEU A 80 2.77 -2.69 -15.96
N ARG A 81 3.90 -3.40 -15.99
CA ARG A 81 5.02 -3.03 -16.87
C ARG A 81 4.70 -3.20 -18.35
N SER A 82 3.83 -4.15 -18.70
CA SER A 82 3.50 -4.51 -20.07
C SER A 82 2.78 -3.38 -20.84
N ASN A 83 1.92 -2.62 -20.16
CA ASN A 83 1.06 -1.63 -20.82
C ASN A 83 0.83 -0.35 -20.01
N TYR A 84 1.54 -0.17 -18.90
CA TYR A 84 1.41 0.96 -17.97
C TYR A 84 -0.01 1.17 -17.42
N GLN A 85 -0.82 0.11 -17.37
CA GLN A 85 -2.15 0.15 -16.79
C GLN A 85 -2.08 0.27 -15.27
N LEU A 86 -2.77 1.25 -14.70
CA LEU A 86 -2.96 1.37 -13.25
C LEU A 86 -3.85 0.23 -12.77
N VAL A 87 -3.37 -0.50 -11.75
CA VAL A 87 -4.08 -1.68 -11.21
C VAL A 87 -4.40 -1.57 -9.73
N GLY A 88 -3.72 -0.70 -8.98
CA GLY A 88 -3.92 -0.58 -7.54
C GLY A 88 -3.00 0.42 -6.87
N GLY A 89 -2.87 0.31 -5.55
CA GLY A 89 -1.95 1.13 -4.76
C GLY A 89 -1.52 0.46 -3.47
N ILE A 90 -0.35 0.86 -2.97
CA ILE A 90 0.23 0.45 -1.68
C ILE A 90 0.67 1.71 -0.96
N THR A 91 0.36 1.78 0.32
CA THR A 91 0.77 2.87 1.20
C THR A 91 1.47 2.30 2.43
N LEU A 92 2.63 2.84 2.76
CA LEU A 92 3.18 2.76 4.11
C LEU A 92 2.97 4.11 4.77
N ASP A 93 2.12 4.13 5.77
CA ASP A 93 1.76 5.31 6.55
C ASP A 93 2.32 5.23 7.96
N ASN A 94 2.21 6.32 8.72
CA ASN A 94 2.67 6.37 10.11
C ASN A 94 4.11 5.85 10.26
N ILE A 95 5.01 6.25 9.34
CA ILE A 95 6.41 5.86 9.44
C ILE A 95 7.02 6.50 10.68
N ARG A 96 7.47 5.67 11.60
CA ARG A 96 8.07 6.06 12.88
C ARG A 96 9.51 5.57 12.93
N TYR A 97 10.40 6.46 13.33
CA TYR A 97 11.82 6.19 13.50
C TYR A 97 12.18 5.98 14.98
N GLY A 98 13.48 5.98 15.27
CA GLY A 98 13.98 5.75 16.63
C GLY A 98 13.70 4.32 17.11
N PRO A 99 13.25 4.12 18.35
CA PRO A 99 13.03 2.78 18.90
C PRO A 99 11.92 1.97 18.19
N PHE A 100 10.95 2.63 17.55
CA PHE A 100 9.83 1.97 16.87
C PHE A 100 10.21 1.39 15.51
N GLN A 101 10.87 2.16 14.65
CA GLN A 101 11.27 1.77 13.29
C GLN A 101 10.15 1.02 12.54
N SER A 102 8.95 1.57 12.55
CA SER A 102 7.75 0.89 12.06
C SER A 102 6.92 1.74 11.10
N ALA A 103 6.09 1.07 10.31
CA ALA A 103 5.08 1.69 9.47
C ALA A 103 3.79 0.87 9.44
N THR A 104 2.68 1.50 9.09
CA THR A 104 1.38 0.86 8.86
C THR A 104 1.16 0.65 7.37
N LEU A 105 0.77 -0.56 6.97
CA LEU A 105 0.52 -0.95 5.60
C LEU A 105 -0.97 -0.83 5.26
N GLY A 106 -1.25 -0.11 4.17
CA GLY A 106 -2.54 -0.13 3.48
C GLY A 106 -2.37 -0.47 2.00
N TYR A 107 -3.35 -1.15 1.40
CA TYR A 107 -3.33 -1.45 -0.03
C TYR A 107 -4.72 -1.65 -0.60
N TRP A 108 -4.83 -1.46 -1.89
CA TRP A 108 -6.04 -1.74 -2.67
C TRP A 108 -5.67 -2.21 -4.07
N LEU A 109 -6.55 -2.99 -4.67
CA LEU A 109 -6.39 -3.51 -6.02
C LEU A 109 -7.74 -3.45 -6.74
N GLY A 110 -7.73 -3.07 -8.01
CA GLY A 110 -8.94 -3.17 -8.82
C GLY A 110 -9.44 -4.61 -8.88
N GLU A 111 -10.75 -4.81 -8.84
CA GLU A 111 -11.39 -6.14 -8.75
C GLU A 111 -10.90 -7.09 -9.83
N GLU A 112 -10.83 -6.62 -11.08
CA GLU A 112 -10.40 -7.40 -12.26
C GLU A 112 -8.95 -7.90 -12.18
N PHE A 113 -8.12 -7.31 -11.30
CA PHE A 113 -6.73 -7.69 -11.08
C PHE A 113 -6.53 -8.61 -9.89
N SER A 114 -7.61 -8.93 -9.16
CA SER A 114 -7.58 -9.81 -7.99
C SER A 114 -7.17 -11.24 -8.36
N LYS A 115 -6.62 -11.97 -7.39
CA LYS A 115 -6.22 -13.39 -7.51
C LYS A 115 -5.16 -13.69 -8.57
N LYS A 116 -4.49 -12.67 -9.15
CA LYS A 116 -3.43 -12.81 -10.17
C LYS A 116 -2.00 -12.70 -9.61
N GLY A 117 -1.85 -12.69 -8.27
CA GLY A 117 -0.55 -12.56 -7.60
C GLY A 117 0.04 -11.13 -7.64
N ILE A 118 -0.64 -10.17 -8.24
CA ILE A 118 -0.16 -8.78 -8.41
C ILE A 118 0.12 -8.13 -7.05
N MET A 119 -0.82 -8.21 -6.10
CA MET A 119 -0.61 -7.58 -4.79
C MET A 119 0.49 -8.29 -3.99
N THR A 120 0.64 -9.60 -4.10
CA THR A 120 1.75 -10.35 -3.47
C THR A 120 3.11 -9.83 -3.97
N GLU A 121 3.25 -9.67 -5.28
CA GLU A 121 4.48 -9.13 -5.89
C GLU A 121 4.73 -7.68 -5.47
N GLY A 122 3.67 -6.84 -5.49
CA GLY A 122 3.75 -5.45 -5.06
C GLY A 122 4.15 -5.29 -3.60
N LEU A 123 3.58 -6.09 -2.69
CA LEU A 123 3.93 -6.07 -1.27
C LEU A 123 5.38 -6.51 -1.04
N ASN A 124 5.82 -7.60 -1.66
CA ASN A 124 7.20 -8.07 -1.53
C ASN A 124 8.20 -6.99 -1.99
N SER A 125 7.92 -6.34 -3.12
CA SER A 125 8.77 -5.27 -3.65
C SER A 125 8.77 -4.04 -2.73
N MET A 126 7.61 -3.68 -2.16
CA MET A 126 7.50 -2.58 -1.22
C MET A 126 8.24 -2.86 0.09
N MET A 127 8.16 -4.08 0.61
CA MET A 127 8.86 -4.49 1.83
C MET A 127 10.38 -4.43 1.67
N ILE A 128 10.90 -4.91 0.53
CA ILE A 128 12.33 -4.83 0.20
C ILE A 128 12.75 -3.35 0.13
N TYR A 129 11.97 -2.50 -0.53
CA TYR A 129 12.27 -1.08 -0.62
C TYR A 129 12.24 -0.41 0.77
N ALA A 130 11.24 -0.70 1.57
CA ALA A 130 11.09 -0.13 2.90
C ALA A 130 12.25 -0.49 3.83
N SER A 131 12.67 -1.74 3.84
CA SER A 131 13.81 -2.21 4.63
C SER A 131 15.13 -1.55 4.19
N ASN A 132 15.37 -1.49 2.87
CA ASN A 132 16.68 -1.04 2.34
C ASN A 132 16.82 0.49 2.25
N ASN A 133 15.71 1.21 2.03
CA ASN A 133 15.76 2.63 1.67
C ASN A 133 15.10 3.56 2.71
N VAL A 134 14.26 3.02 3.59
CA VAL A 134 13.53 3.82 4.59
C VAL A 134 14.09 3.63 6.00
N GLY A 135 14.70 2.49 6.28
CA GLY A 135 15.29 2.20 7.59
C GLY A 135 14.26 1.84 8.66
N ILE A 136 13.15 1.20 8.24
CA ILE A 136 12.17 0.62 9.15
C ILE A 136 12.41 -0.89 9.28
N SER A 137 12.17 -1.42 10.46
CA SER A 137 12.38 -2.84 10.79
C SER A 137 11.08 -3.60 11.04
N ARG A 138 9.93 -2.92 10.97
CA ARG A 138 8.62 -3.50 11.21
C ARG A 138 7.56 -2.87 10.30
N ILE A 139 6.67 -3.70 9.74
CA ILE A 139 5.47 -3.23 9.04
C ILE A 139 4.26 -3.91 9.67
N GLU A 140 3.28 -3.10 10.06
CA GLU A 140 2.02 -3.50 10.68
C GLU A 140 0.89 -3.43 9.64
N ALA A 141 -0.05 -4.36 9.71
CA ALA A 141 -1.25 -4.35 8.88
C ALA A 141 -2.46 -4.76 9.71
N ALA A 142 -3.60 -4.14 9.42
CA ALA A 142 -4.88 -4.48 10.04
C ALA A 142 -5.91 -4.81 8.96
N THR A 143 -6.70 -5.85 9.15
CA THR A 143 -7.75 -6.23 8.22
C THR A 143 -9.00 -6.71 8.95
N LEU A 144 -10.17 -6.52 8.34
CA LEU A 144 -11.42 -7.04 8.90
C LEU A 144 -11.36 -8.57 9.04
N PRO A 145 -11.94 -9.16 10.10
CA PRO A 145 -11.92 -10.61 10.33
C PRO A 145 -12.49 -11.41 9.14
N ASN A 146 -13.50 -10.89 8.46
CA ASN A 146 -14.16 -11.51 7.32
C ASN A 146 -13.49 -11.22 5.96
N ASN A 147 -12.44 -10.39 5.91
CA ASN A 147 -11.65 -10.17 4.69
C ASN A 147 -10.61 -11.28 4.51
N ILE A 148 -11.11 -12.47 4.17
CA ILE A 148 -10.26 -13.68 4.02
C ILE A 148 -9.19 -13.50 2.95
N ALA A 149 -9.49 -12.72 1.89
CA ALA A 149 -8.52 -12.48 0.81
C ALA A 149 -7.30 -11.68 1.33
N SER A 150 -7.55 -10.62 2.12
CA SER A 150 -6.50 -9.82 2.72
C SER A 150 -5.68 -10.63 3.74
N ARG A 151 -6.33 -11.42 4.60
CA ARG A 151 -5.66 -12.29 5.58
C ARG A 151 -4.71 -13.27 4.90
N ARG A 152 -5.20 -14.02 3.91
CA ARG A 152 -4.37 -14.98 3.14
C ARG A 152 -3.21 -14.30 2.41
N LEU A 153 -3.42 -13.08 1.89
CA LEU A 153 -2.36 -12.30 1.26
C LEU A 153 -1.26 -11.93 2.25
N LEU A 154 -1.62 -11.43 3.43
CA LEU A 154 -0.67 -11.06 4.48
C LEU A 154 0.13 -12.29 4.96
N GLU A 155 -0.55 -13.39 5.23
CA GLU A 155 0.08 -14.67 5.62
C GLU A 155 1.04 -15.18 4.53
N LYS A 156 0.64 -15.12 3.25
CA LYS A 156 1.49 -15.47 2.11
C LYS A 156 2.73 -14.57 1.98
N CYS A 157 2.63 -13.31 2.39
CA CYS A 157 3.74 -12.36 2.46
C CYS A 157 4.51 -12.43 3.79
N ASN A 158 4.36 -13.53 4.56
CA ASN A 158 5.05 -13.81 5.82
C ASN A 158 4.70 -12.87 6.99
N PHE A 159 3.60 -12.10 6.89
CA PHE A 159 3.08 -11.40 8.06
C PHE A 159 2.56 -12.40 9.09
N LYS A 160 2.85 -12.15 10.35
CA LYS A 160 2.42 -12.98 11.47
C LYS A 160 1.21 -12.35 12.15
N TYR A 161 0.28 -13.19 12.56
CA TYR A 161 -0.86 -12.79 13.38
C TYR A 161 -0.36 -12.31 14.76
N GLU A 162 -0.88 -11.19 15.23
CA GLU A 162 -0.50 -10.61 16.53
C GLU A 162 -1.68 -10.41 17.48
N GLY A 163 -2.91 -10.59 16.99
CA GLY A 163 -4.07 -10.45 17.85
C GLY A 163 -5.25 -9.78 17.18
N VAL A 164 -6.21 -9.35 18.00
CA VAL A 164 -7.44 -8.65 17.59
C VAL A 164 -7.47 -7.27 18.21
N GLY A 165 -7.51 -6.24 17.35
CA GLY A 165 -7.81 -4.87 17.77
C GLY A 165 -9.32 -4.69 17.88
N GLN A 166 -9.82 -4.47 19.10
CA GLN A 166 -11.25 -4.22 19.32
C GLN A 166 -11.59 -2.79 18.91
N TYR A 167 -12.66 -2.64 18.10
CA TYR A 167 -13.12 -1.33 17.60
C TYR A 167 -11.98 -0.47 17.06
N TYR A 168 -11.13 -1.08 16.24
CA TYR A 168 -9.81 -0.56 15.89
C TYR A 168 -9.86 0.55 14.85
N LEU A 169 -10.65 0.39 13.78
CA LEU A 169 -10.83 1.37 12.72
C LEU A 169 -12.31 1.48 12.32
N GLN A 170 -12.69 2.65 11.82
CA GLN A 170 -14.00 2.84 11.21
C GLN A 170 -14.00 2.37 9.74
N ILE A 171 -14.89 1.42 9.43
CA ILE A 171 -15.17 0.97 8.07
C ILE A 171 -16.63 1.26 7.80
N ARG A 172 -16.93 1.99 6.74
CA ARG A 172 -18.29 2.45 6.40
C ARG A 172 -18.97 3.17 7.58
N GLY A 173 -18.25 4.05 8.24
CA GLY A 173 -18.75 4.84 9.37
C GLY A 173 -18.96 4.06 10.68
N LYS A 174 -18.65 2.75 10.73
CA LYS A 174 -18.82 1.93 11.93
C LYS A 174 -17.47 1.45 12.46
N TRP A 175 -17.26 1.56 13.77
CA TRP A 175 -16.10 0.95 14.43
C TRP A 175 -16.13 -0.57 14.29
N GLN A 176 -15.06 -1.14 13.80
CA GLN A 176 -14.94 -2.58 13.51
C GLN A 176 -13.72 -3.17 14.21
N HIS A 177 -13.86 -4.43 14.64
CA HIS A 177 -12.69 -5.22 15.08
C HIS A 177 -11.79 -5.54 13.89
N HIS A 178 -10.49 -5.56 14.10
CA HIS A 178 -9.52 -5.92 13.07
C HIS A 178 -8.59 -7.02 13.56
N ILE A 179 -8.21 -7.89 12.66
CA ILE A 179 -7.11 -8.82 12.85
C ILE A 179 -5.82 -8.06 12.59
N LEU A 180 -4.91 -8.09 13.54
CA LEU A 180 -3.62 -7.42 13.49
C LEU A 180 -2.54 -8.39 13.02
N TYR A 181 -1.73 -7.93 12.10
CA TYR A 181 -0.60 -8.65 11.53
C TYR A 181 0.63 -7.76 11.53
N ALA A 182 1.82 -8.36 11.64
CA ALA A 182 3.06 -7.65 11.40
C ALA A 182 4.12 -8.54 10.75
N ILE A 183 5.07 -7.88 10.10
CA ILE A 183 6.32 -8.48 9.66
C ILE A 183 7.48 -7.65 10.21
N THR A 184 8.55 -8.32 10.64
CA THR A 184 9.78 -7.68 11.10
C THR A 184 10.95 -8.03 10.19
N PHE A 185 11.87 -7.08 10.03
CA PHE A 185 13.11 -7.25 9.28
C PHE A 185 14.28 -7.20 10.24
N ASP A 186 15.28 -8.05 10.05
CA ASP A 186 16.52 -7.95 10.79
C ASP A 186 17.46 -6.92 10.14
N SER A 187 17.24 -5.65 10.46
CA SER A 187 18.06 -4.55 9.97
C SER A 187 19.48 -4.52 10.59
N ARG A 188 19.69 -5.24 11.70
CA ARG A 188 20.98 -5.31 12.40
C ARG A 188 21.95 -6.32 11.77
N LYS A 189 21.41 -7.30 11.06
CA LYS A 189 22.17 -8.31 10.31
C LYS A 189 22.20 -8.00 8.81
N SER A 190 22.02 -6.76 8.42
CA SER A 190 21.62 -6.31 7.08
C SER A 190 22.61 -6.54 5.95
N ASN A 191 23.63 -7.34 6.13
CA ASN A 191 24.35 -7.93 5.00
C ASN A 191 23.63 -9.17 4.42
N SER A 192 22.57 -9.65 5.06
CA SER A 192 21.71 -10.71 4.54
C SER A 192 20.32 -10.14 4.22
N LYS A 193 19.96 -10.12 2.94
CA LYS A 193 18.64 -9.69 2.39
C LYS A 193 17.46 -10.61 2.80
N LYS A 194 17.46 -11.19 3.99
CA LYS A 194 16.44 -12.12 4.44
C LYS A 194 15.42 -11.41 5.31
N ILE A 195 14.17 -11.45 4.83
CA ILE A 195 12.99 -11.18 5.66
C ILE A 195 12.92 -12.33 6.66
N LEU A 196 13.08 -12.01 7.96
CA LEU A 196 12.85 -12.99 9.02
C LEU A 196 11.35 -13.02 9.30
N GLY A 197 10.70 -14.04 8.79
CA GLY A 197 9.38 -14.42 9.26
C GLY A 197 9.52 -15.44 10.40
N PHE A 198 9.01 -15.14 11.60
CA PHE A 198 8.85 -16.14 12.66
C PHE A 198 7.56 -16.90 12.47
#